data_1277b8dc03e1a7c86ba156d3365eb85a
#
_entry.id   1277b8dc03e1a7c86ba156d3365eb85a
#
_cell.length_a   1.000
_cell.length_b   1.000
_cell.length_c   1.000
_cell.angle_alpha   90.00
_cell.angle_beta   90.00
_cell.angle_gamma   90.00
#
_symmetry.space_group_name_H-M   'P 1'
#
loop_
_entity.id
_entity.type
_entity.pdbx_description
1 polymer ?
#
loop_
_entity_poly.entity_id
_entity_poly.type
_entity_poly.pdbx_seq_one_letter_code
_entity_poly.pdbx_strand_id
1 'polypeptide(L)'
;MSSIETYEPPKNGFRTFLIMWLTQSISAFGSQLTFFALTIWLAQVLYARPEQKPELAFALSAIALAFGIPQIFSAPIAGAWADRHDRKRTMMVADASSGVINLVMLVLVATNTLQIWMLLILVVGTAIASSFHYSAFDTSYAMIVPEKQLPRANGMMQTMWAFSGIISPAAAAFIVSLPGLARQGFVPGGLGDWFKDWQSGTPLAIGIDMVTFFLAALVLLFLYVPSPTRTDLRDESGKVKTSMWSDIKLGAIYIRNRPPLLWLLATFTVINFATAPLEVFIPLLLKFNLAADWQAQGFTFESALALLASVAGIGGVVGGLFISAWGGLKKRRIYGVVIPILIAGILQIIFGLSSLLYLTVAMNFLLIALVPIMNAHSQTIWQTQTPRELQGRVFAVRRLIAQFSGPLAVFIAGIAGGLFDPGMVLAVLGGIVVVFAAFQLFNPYVLRVEDKVYLEQLAAGRGDQNVQSEADETVEDEGAQVVSVGG
;
A
#
# COMPACT_ATOMS: atom_id res chain seq x y z
N MET A 1 -20.13 -34.75 -20.38
CA MET A 1 -20.41 -33.74 -19.37
C MET A 1 -19.70 -34.21 -18.08
N SER A 2 -18.45 -33.88 -17.90
CA SER A 2 -17.76 -34.04 -16.60
C SER A 2 -18.31 -32.96 -15.67
N SER A 3 -18.92 -33.39 -14.56
CA SER A 3 -19.33 -32.48 -13.49
C SER A 3 -18.10 -31.66 -13.07
N ILE A 4 -18.12 -30.35 -13.35
CA ILE A 4 -17.24 -29.41 -12.72
C ILE A 4 -17.50 -29.57 -11.22
N GLU A 5 -16.61 -30.25 -10.50
CA GLU A 5 -16.67 -30.30 -9.04
C GLU A 5 -16.54 -28.86 -8.54
N THR A 6 -17.69 -28.23 -8.27
CA THR A 6 -17.72 -26.91 -7.62
C THR A 6 -17.08 -27.09 -6.25
N TYR A 7 -15.92 -26.45 -6.05
CA TYR A 7 -15.25 -26.43 -4.76
C TYR A 7 -16.21 -25.90 -3.70
N GLU A 8 -16.52 -26.72 -2.69
CA GLU A 8 -17.34 -26.30 -1.56
C GLU A 8 -16.45 -25.85 -0.39
N PRO A 9 -16.63 -24.63 0.10
CA PRO A 9 -15.90 -24.14 1.27
C PRO A 9 -16.18 -25.04 2.49
N PRO A 10 -15.21 -25.20 3.42
CA PRO A 10 -15.41 -25.96 4.64
C PRO A 10 -16.63 -25.46 5.44
N LYS A 11 -17.39 -26.36 6.06
CA LYS A 11 -18.62 -26.03 6.83
C LYS A 11 -18.41 -24.90 7.85
N ASN A 12 -17.22 -24.81 8.46
CA ASN A 12 -16.83 -23.76 9.41
C ASN A 12 -15.91 -22.68 8.78
N GLY A 13 -15.87 -22.56 7.47
CA GLY A 13 -14.90 -21.72 6.74
C GLY A 13 -14.94 -20.26 7.19
N PHE A 14 -16.13 -19.66 7.32
CA PHE A 14 -16.24 -18.28 7.78
C PHE A 14 -15.74 -18.08 9.23
N ARG A 15 -15.95 -19.07 10.13
CA ARG A 15 -15.39 -19.01 11.49
C ARG A 15 -13.86 -19.08 11.48
N THR A 16 -13.30 -19.96 10.65
CA THR A 16 -11.85 -20.03 10.43
C THR A 16 -11.31 -18.71 9.90
N PHE A 17 -12.00 -18.10 8.92
CA PHE A 17 -11.66 -16.76 8.43
C PHE A 17 -11.70 -15.71 9.54
N LEU A 18 -12.71 -15.68 10.40
CA LEU A 18 -12.80 -14.72 11.50
C LEU A 18 -11.61 -14.80 12.45
N ILE A 19 -11.17 -16.01 12.80
CA ILE A 19 -10.02 -16.21 13.67
C ILE A 19 -8.73 -15.74 12.96
N MET A 20 -8.54 -16.13 11.70
CA MET A 20 -7.42 -15.66 10.90
C MET A 20 -7.44 -14.13 10.76
N TRP A 21 -8.57 -13.55 10.41
CA TRP A 21 -8.73 -12.11 10.27
C TRP A 21 -8.39 -11.37 11.57
N LEU A 22 -8.84 -11.83 12.72
CA LEU A 22 -8.55 -11.20 14.01
C LEU A 22 -7.05 -11.26 14.35
N THR A 23 -6.43 -12.42 14.21
CA THR A 23 -4.99 -12.58 14.49
C THR A 23 -4.13 -11.79 13.53
N GLN A 24 -4.50 -11.77 12.25
CA GLN A 24 -3.81 -10.97 11.23
C GLN A 24 -4.03 -9.46 11.43
N SER A 25 -5.20 -9.04 11.91
CA SER A 25 -5.45 -7.63 12.28
C SER A 25 -4.53 -7.19 13.42
N ILE A 26 -4.34 -8.03 14.43
CA ILE A 26 -3.44 -7.76 15.55
C ILE A 26 -1.98 -7.71 15.06
N SER A 27 -1.57 -8.61 14.18
CA SER A 27 -0.23 -8.61 13.60
C SER A 27 0.00 -7.39 12.70
N ALA A 28 -0.95 -7.03 11.85
CA ALA A 28 -0.86 -5.82 11.02
C ALA A 28 -0.78 -4.53 11.87
N PHE A 29 -1.52 -4.48 12.98
CA PHE A 29 -1.41 -3.41 13.96
C PHE A 29 0.00 -3.34 14.57
N GLY A 30 0.58 -4.48 14.98
CA GLY A 30 1.93 -4.57 15.52
C GLY A 30 2.98 -4.08 14.52
N SER A 31 2.88 -4.48 13.26
CA SER A 31 3.83 -4.07 12.22
C SER A 31 3.77 -2.57 11.93
N GLN A 32 2.57 -1.98 11.90
CA GLN A 32 2.41 -0.54 11.77
C GLN A 32 2.94 0.21 13.01
N LEU A 33 2.76 -0.37 14.21
CA LEU A 33 3.31 0.14 15.45
C LEU A 33 4.84 0.20 15.38
N THR A 34 5.49 -0.88 14.96
CA THR A 34 6.96 -0.99 14.79
C THR A 34 7.47 0.02 13.79
N PHE A 35 6.82 0.12 12.60
CA PHE A 35 7.23 1.06 11.55
C PHE A 35 7.19 2.51 12.05
N PHE A 36 6.14 2.89 12.76
CA PHE A 36 5.99 4.23 13.32
C PHE A 36 6.99 4.50 14.44
N ALA A 37 7.20 3.52 15.35
CA ALA A 37 8.18 3.62 16.42
C ALA A 37 9.62 3.74 15.88
N LEU A 38 9.97 3.04 14.81
CA LEU A 38 11.27 3.17 14.13
C LEU A 38 11.44 4.55 13.49
N THR A 39 10.39 5.12 12.90
CA THR A 39 10.44 6.50 12.38
C THR A 39 10.77 7.51 13.49
N ILE A 40 10.14 7.38 14.66
CA ILE A 40 10.43 8.22 15.83
C ILE A 40 11.86 7.97 16.32
N TRP A 41 12.27 6.71 16.43
CA TRP A 41 13.59 6.32 16.89
C TRP A 41 14.70 6.89 15.99
N LEU A 42 14.54 6.83 14.68
CA LEU A 42 15.46 7.45 13.72
C LEU A 42 15.56 8.96 13.96
N ALA A 43 14.42 9.64 14.11
CA ALA A 43 14.36 11.08 14.21
C ALA A 43 14.82 11.62 15.58
N GLN A 44 14.62 10.87 16.67
CA GLN A 44 14.82 11.34 18.03
C GLN A 44 16.03 10.70 18.74
N VAL A 45 16.45 9.51 18.30
CA VAL A 45 17.54 8.76 18.95
C VAL A 45 18.77 8.67 18.05
N LEU A 46 18.63 8.09 16.85
CA LEU A 46 19.77 7.83 15.96
C LEU A 46 20.29 9.11 15.30
N TYR A 47 19.38 9.93 14.76
CA TYR A 47 19.69 11.20 14.08
C TYR A 47 19.02 12.37 14.80
N ALA A 48 19.29 12.50 16.10
CA ALA A 48 18.64 13.49 16.97
C ALA A 48 19.06 14.94 16.64
N ARG A 49 20.31 15.16 16.18
CA ARG A 49 20.90 16.49 15.99
C ARG A 49 20.38 17.15 14.70
N PRO A 50 20.19 18.49 14.70
CA PRO A 50 19.76 19.22 13.49
C PRO A 50 20.71 19.06 12.29
N GLU A 51 22.01 18.95 12.54
CA GLU A 51 23.05 18.80 11.51
C GLU A 51 22.94 17.46 10.78
N GLN A 52 22.32 16.45 11.41
CA GLN A 52 22.11 15.11 10.83
C GLN A 52 20.85 15.01 9.95
N LYS A 53 20.31 16.16 9.51
CA LYS A 53 19.14 16.17 8.61
C LYS A 53 19.36 15.36 7.31
N PRO A 54 20.55 15.43 6.64
CA PRO A 54 20.79 14.61 5.44
C PRO A 54 20.76 13.11 5.74
N GLU A 55 21.37 12.68 6.86
CA GLU A 55 21.39 11.29 7.26
C GLU A 55 19.99 10.78 7.63
N LEU A 56 19.19 11.60 8.30
CA LEU A 56 17.81 11.27 8.62
C LEU A 56 16.97 11.12 7.34
N ALA A 57 17.06 12.07 6.40
CA ALA A 57 16.35 12.02 5.14
C ALA A 57 16.73 10.77 4.33
N PHE A 58 18.02 10.46 4.26
CA PHE A 58 18.52 9.25 3.61
C PHE A 58 18.01 7.99 4.32
N ALA A 59 18.05 7.92 5.65
CA ALA A 59 17.61 6.75 6.41
C ALA A 59 16.11 6.47 6.23
N LEU A 60 15.26 7.51 6.29
CA LEU A 60 13.82 7.37 6.05
C LEU A 60 13.54 6.86 4.64
N SER A 61 14.19 7.42 3.63
CA SER A 61 14.07 6.94 2.25
C SER A 61 14.60 5.52 2.07
N ALA A 62 15.75 5.22 2.65
CA ALA A 62 16.38 3.91 2.53
C ALA A 62 15.49 2.80 3.13
N ILE A 63 14.83 3.06 4.27
CA ILE A 63 13.89 2.12 4.89
C ILE A 63 12.66 1.92 4.01
N ALA A 64 12.05 2.99 3.50
CA ALA A 64 10.90 2.90 2.61
C ALA A 64 11.25 2.11 1.32
N LEU A 65 12.44 2.31 0.75
CA LEU A 65 12.93 1.57 -0.40
C LEU A 65 13.29 0.12 -0.06
N ALA A 66 13.92 -0.13 1.10
CA ALA A 66 14.27 -1.46 1.57
C ALA A 66 13.04 -2.33 1.86
N PHE A 67 11.89 -1.71 2.16
CA PHE A 67 10.61 -2.40 2.25
C PHE A 67 9.92 -2.50 0.88
N GLY A 68 9.74 -1.40 0.17
CA GLY A 68 8.92 -1.33 -1.03
C GLY A 68 9.51 -2.08 -2.23
N ILE A 69 10.81 -1.94 -2.49
CA ILE A 69 11.45 -2.58 -3.65
C ILE A 69 11.42 -4.11 -3.55
N PRO A 70 11.89 -4.74 -2.45
CA PRO A 70 11.79 -6.20 -2.31
C PRO A 70 10.35 -6.70 -2.37
N GLN A 71 9.39 -5.98 -1.79
CA GLN A 71 7.98 -6.36 -1.83
C GLN A 71 7.45 -6.42 -3.27
N ILE A 72 7.76 -5.42 -4.11
CA ILE A 72 7.34 -5.37 -5.52
C ILE A 72 7.94 -6.55 -6.30
N PHE A 73 9.24 -6.84 -6.13
CA PHE A 73 9.91 -7.89 -6.89
C PHE A 73 9.60 -9.30 -6.37
N SER A 74 9.36 -9.47 -5.07
CA SER A 74 9.02 -10.77 -4.50
C SER A 74 7.55 -11.17 -4.68
N ALA A 75 6.63 -10.21 -4.88
CA ALA A 75 5.20 -10.48 -4.99
C ALA A 75 4.83 -11.49 -6.11
N PRO A 76 5.37 -11.42 -7.35
CA PRO A 76 5.09 -12.42 -8.38
C PRO A 76 5.62 -13.82 -8.02
N ILE A 77 6.79 -13.88 -7.37
CA ILE A 77 7.41 -15.13 -6.92
C ILE A 77 6.57 -15.74 -5.79
N ALA A 78 6.16 -14.91 -4.84
CA ALA A 78 5.33 -15.32 -3.71
C ALA A 78 3.94 -15.82 -4.17
N GLY A 79 3.34 -15.16 -5.18
CA GLY A 79 2.09 -15.62 -5.79
C GLY A 79 2.24 -17.01 -6.42
N ALA A 80 3.26 -17.18 -7.29
CA ALA A 80 3.54 -18.48 -7.91
C ALA A 80 3.90 -19.57 -6.88
N TRP A 81 4.50 -19.19 -5.76
CA TRP A 81 4.80 -20.11 -4.65
C TRP A 81 3.51 -20.53 -3.94
N ALA A 82 2.62 -19.57 -3.60
CA ALA A 82 1.36 -19.83 -2.90
C ALA A 82 0.39 -20.70 -3.71
N ASP A 83 0.48 -20.66 -5.05
CA ASP A 83 -0.30 -21.54 -5.94
C ASP A 83 0.20 -22.98 -5.96
N ARG A 84 1.45 -23.24 -5.55
CA ARG A 84 2.08 -24.57 -5.67
C ARG A 84 2.38 -25.24 -4.34
N HIS A 85 2.36 -24.48 -3.25
CA HIS A 85 2.77 -24.97 -1.93
C HIS A 85 1.65 -24.83 -0.89
N ASP A 86 1.85 -25.47 0.25
CA ASP A 86 0.94 -25.38 1.39
C ASP A 86 0.89 -23.93 1.92
N ARG A 87 -0.27 -23.29 1.73
CA ARG A 87 -0.50 -21.89 2.08
C ARG A 87 -0.41 -21.66 3.58
N LYS A 88 -0.93 -22.60 4.40
CA LYS A 88 -0.83 -22.55 5.86
C LYS A 88 0.63 -22.55 6.30
N ARG A 89 1.45 -23.48 5.78
CA ARG A 89 2.88 -23.54 6.10
C ARG A 89 3.61 -22.28 5.64
N THR A 90 3.28 -21.76 4.47
CA THR A 90 3.87 -20.52 3.94
C THR A 90 3.58 -19.34 4.87
N MET A 91 2.33 -19.14 5.30
CA MET A 91 1.99 -18.08 6.25
C MET A 91 2.71 -18.27 7.60
N MET A 92 2.70 -19.48 8.15
CA MET A 92 3.37 -19.76 9.43
C MET A 92 4.88 -19.51 9.39
N VAL A 93 5.56 -19.91 8.32
CA VAL A 93 7.00 -19.69 8.15
C VAL A 93 7.28 -18.20 7.97
N ALA A 94 6.45 -17.49 7.21
CA ALA A 94 6.59 -16.04 7.02
C ALA A 94 6.40 -15.28 8.33
N ASP A 95 5.35 -15.58 9.10
CA ASP A 95 5.10 -14.96 10.40
C ASP A 95 6.22 -15.30 11.41
N ALA A 96 6.64 -16.55 11.50
CA ALA A 96 7.74 -16.95 12.38
C ALA A 96 9.06 -16.26 11.98
N SER A 97 9.34 -16.13 10.68
CA SER A 97 10.53 -15.41 10.19
C SER A 97 10.49 -13.93 10.55
N SER A 98 9.33 -13.28 10.39
CA SER A 98 9.11 -11.89 10.80
C SER A 98 9.27 -11.71 12.32
N GLY A 99 8.75 -12.67 13.11
CA GLY A 99 8.94 -12.69 14.56
C GLY A 99 10.42 -12.81 14.97
N VAL A 100 11.20 -13.66 14.29
CA VAL A 100 12.66 -13.78 14.52
C VAL A 100 13.41 -12.52 14.09
N ILE A 101 13.05 -11.92 12.96
CA ILE A 101 13.62 -10.64 12.50
C ILE A 101 13.36 -9.55 13.55
N ASN A 102 12.14 -9.45 14.06
CA ASN A 102 11.79 -8.50 15.11
C ASN A 102 12.50 -8.79 16.43
N LEU A 103 12.73 -10.06 16.79
CA LEU A 103 13.55 -10.42 17.96
C LEU A 103 14.99 -9.91 17.80
N VAL A 104 15.61 -10.10 16.65
CA VAL A 104 16.95 -9.57 16.36
C VAL A 104 16.95 -8.04 16.43
N MET A 105 15.95 -7.40 15.84
CA MET A 105 15.80 -5.93 15.86
C MET A 105 15.62 -5.43 17.29
N LEU A 106 14.79 -6.08 18.08
CA LEU A 106 14.56 -5.76 19.51
C LEU A 106 15.86 -5.80 20.29
N VAL A 107 16.65 -6.87 20.15
CA VAL A 107 17.94 -7.00 20.84
C VAL A 107 18.91 -5.88 20.44
N LEU A 108 19.02 -5.60 19.13
CA LEU A 108 19.92 -4.56 18.62
C LEU A 108 19.51 -3.15 19.09
N VAL A 109 18.20 -2.86 19.13
CA VAL A 109 17.71 -1.56 19.65
C VAL A 109 17.90 -1.47 21.16
N ALA A 110 17.56 -2.52 21.90
CA ALA A 110 17.66 -2.55 23.37
C ALA A 110 19.13 -2.43 23.85
N THR A 111 20.07 -2.97 23.09
CA THR A 111 21.52 -2.87 23.39
C THR A 111 22.18 -1.60 22.81
N ASN A 112 21.42 -0.74 22.13
CA ASN A 112 21.91 0.45 21.43
C ASN A 112 23.02 0.13 20.39
N THR A 113 22.99 -1.05 19.78
CA THR A 113 23.96 -1.50 18.76
C THR A 113 23.42 -1.46 17.35
N LEU A 114 22.10 -1.18 17.17
CA LEU A 114 21.48 -1.12 15.87
C LEU A 114 22.05 0.00 15.00
N GLN A 115 22.64 -0.40 13.87
CA GLN A 115 23.13 0.53 12.84
C GLN A 115 22.16 0.51 11.64
N ILE A 116 22.18 1.59 10.85
CA ILE A 116 21.26 1.74 9.71
C ILE A 116 21.36 0.58 8.70
N TRP A 117 22.55 0.10 8.37
CA TRP A 117 22.73 -1.01 7.42
C TRP A 117 22.14 -2.34 7.95
N MET A 118 22.22 -2.59 9.28
CA MET A 118 21.57 -3.75 9.90
C MET A 118 20.06 -3.63 9.80
N LEU A 119 19.52 -2.45 10.11
CA LEU A 119 18.09 -2.17 10.00
C LEU A 119 17.59 -2.40 8.56
N LEU A 120 18.33 -1.94 7.55
CA LEU A 120 17.95 -2.13 6.15
C LEU A 120 17.89 -3.62 5.78
N ILE A 121 18.84 -4.45 6.21
CA ILE A 121 18.82 -5.90 5.96
C ILE A 121 17.59 -6.55 6.63
N LEU A 122 17.28 -6.18 7.88
CA LEU A 122 16.14 -6.70 8.60
C LEU A 122 14.82 -6.29 7.93
N VAL A 123 14.71 -5.04 7.48
CA VAL A 123 13.54 -4.53 6.75
C VAL A 123 13.35 -5.25 5.41
N VAL A 124 14.43 -5.51 4.65
CA VAL A 124 14.37 -6.33 3.42
C VAL A 124 13.84 -7.73 3.72
N GLY A 125 14.34 -8.36 4.78
CA GLY A 125 13.84 -9.68 5.22
C GLY A 125 12.35 -9.66 5.57
N THR A 126 11.90 -8.66 6.31
CA THR A 126 10.49 -8.47 6.64
C THR A 126 9.64 -8.25 5.39
N ALA A 127 10.10 -7.44 4.42
CA ALA A 127 9.39 -7.16 3.18
C ALA A 127 9.17 -8.44 2.34
N ILE A 128 10.21 -9.28 2.24
CA ILE A 128 10.12 -10.57 1.53
C ILE A 128 9.15 -11.50 2.26
N ALA A 129 9.30 -11.67 3.57
CA ALA A 129 8.40 -12.51 4.37
C ALA A 129 6.93 -12.05 4.23
N SER A 130 6.68 -10.74 4.30
CA SER A 130 5.35 -10.15 4.12
C SER A 130 4.75 -10.45 2.75
N SER A 131 5.54 -10.44 1.67
CA SER A 131 5.05 -10.79 0.32
C SER A 131 4.54 -12.23 0.25
N PHE A 132 5.28 -13.18 0.82
CA PHE A 132 4.85 -14.58 0.87
C PHE A 132 3.62 -14.75 1.76
N HIS A 133 3.61 -14.07 2.90
CA HIS A 133 2.46 -14.09 3.81
C HIS A 133 1.19 -13.60 3.11
N TYR A 134 1.20 -12.38 2.53
CA TYR A 134 0.02 -11.78 1.89
C TYR A 134 -0.46 -12.59 0.69
N SER A 135 0.44 -13.10 -0.14
CA SER A 135 0.06 -13.95 -1.28
C SER A 135 -0.66 -15.23 -0.84
N ALA A 136 -0.16 -15.88 0.21
CA ALA A 136 -0.78 -17.08 0.77
C ALA A 136 -2.09 -16.77 1.49
N PHE A 137 -2.17 -15.65 2.21
CA PHE A 137 -3.36 -15.23 2.95
C PHE A 137 -4.51 -14.86 2.02
N ASP A 138 -4.26 -13.99 1.01
CA ASP A 138 -5.27 -13.52 0.07
C ASP A 138 -5.90 -14.66 -0.74
N THR A 139 -5.08 -15.64 -1.14
CA THR A 139 -5.58 -16.82 -1.83
C THR A 139 -6.31 -17.79 -0.91
N SER A 140 -5.93 -17.85 0.38
CA SER A 140 -6.55 -18.74 1.36
C SER A 140 -7.95 -18.31 1.77
N TYR A 141 -8.14 -17.03 2.12
CA TYR A 141 -9.47 -16.58 2.60
C TYR A 141 -10.53 -16.68 1.49
N ALA A 142 -10.14 -16.47 0.24
CA ALA A 142 -11.05 -16.62 -0.90
C ALA A 142 -11.57 -18.07 -1.05
N MET A 143 -10.79 -19.07 -0.64
CA MET A 143 -11.21 -20.48 -0.64
C MET A 143 -12.02 -20.86 0.60
N ILE A 144 -11.68 -20.29 1.76
CA ILE A 144 -12.31 -20.65 3.04
C ILE A 144 -13.71 -20.03 3.17
N VAL A 145 -13.88 -18.80 2.66
CA VAL A 145 -15.12 -18.02 2.83
C VAL A 145 -16.15 -18.43 1.80
N PRO A 146 -17.39 -18.78 2.21
CA PRO A 146 -18.48 -19.03 1.28
C PRO A 146 -18.74 -17.81 0.39
N GLU A 147 -19.02 -18.03 -0.91
CA GLU A 147 -19.18 -16.99 -1.93
C GLU A 147 -20.15 -15.87 -1.50
N LYS A 148 -21.28 -16.24 -0.88
CA LYS A 148 -22.28 -15.29 -0.35
C LYS A 148 -21.72 -14.34 0.71
N GLN A 149 -20.61 -14.70 1.40
CA GLN A 149 -20.01 -13.94 2.49
C GLN A 149 -18.70 -13.24 2.06
N LEU A 150 -18.20 -13.48 0.85
CA LEU A 150 -16.99 -12.83 0.33
C LEU A 150 -17.05 -11.29 0.37
N PRO A 151 -18.18 -10.63 0.00
CA PRO A 151 -18.25 -9.17 0.13
C PRO A 151 -18.05 -8.68 1.56
N ARG A 152 -18.57 -9.43 2.55
CA ARG A 152 -18.38 -9.13 3.99
C ARG A 152 -16.91 -9.32 4.40
N ALA A 153 -16.28 -10.41 3.98
CA ALA A 153 -14.88 -10.69 4.26
C ALA A 153 -13.97 -9.59 3.66
N ASN A 154 -14.20 -9.20 2.42
CA ASN A 154 -13.47 -8.12 1.78
C ASN A 154 -13.63 -6.77 2.52
N GLY A 155 -14.84 -6.45 2.99
CA GLY A 155 -15.08 -5.28 3.83
C GLY A 155 -14.29 -5.33 5.15
N MET A 156 -14.24 -6.50 5.78
CA MET A 156 -13.46 -6.71 7.01
C MET A 156 -11.95 -6.55 6.76
N MET A 157 -11.43 -7.00 5.60
CA MET A 157 -10.02 -6.77 5.23
C MET A 157 -9.70 -5.28 5.10
N GLN A 158 -10.58 -4.50 4.47
CA GLN A 158 -10.39 -3.05 4.38
C GLN A 158 -10.44 -2.36 5.75
N THR A 159 -11.33 -2.84 6.63
CA THR A 159 -11.44 -2.32 8.00
C THR A 159 -10.15 -2.56 8.80
N MET A 160 -9.51 -3.72 8.63
CA MET A 160 -8.23 -4.04 9.26
C MET A 160 -7.15 -2.99 8.94
N TRP A 161 -6.98 -2.68 7.66
CA TRP A 161 -5.98 -1.70 7.22
C TRP A 161 -6.31 -0.28 7.70
N ALA A 162 -7.57 0.14 7.59
CA ALA A 162 -8.01 1.45 8.04
C ALA A 162 -7.82 1.63 9.55
N PHE A 163 -8.22 0.64 10.34
CA PHE A 163 -8.09 0.66 11.80
C PHE A 163 -6.62 0.70 12.24
N SER A 164 -5.77 -0.14 11.65
CA SER A 164 -4.33 -0.15 11.93
C SER A 164 -3.70 1.21 11.59
N GLY A 165 -4.02 1.80 10.43
CA GLY A 165 -3.48 3.10 10.02
C GLY A 165 -3.90 4.28 10.91
N ILE A 166 -5.06 4.20 11.58
CA ILE A 166 -5.55 5.26 12.48
C ILE A 166 -4.99 5.10 13.90
N ILE A 167 -4.99 3.87 14.44
CA ILE A 167 -4.70 3.64 15.86
C ILE A 167 -3.22 3.38 16.11
N SER A 168 -2.51 2.69 15.20
CA SER A 168 -1.10 2.37 15.43
C SER A 168 -0.20 3.58 15.64
N PRO A 169 -0.36 4.73 14.91
CA PRO A 169 0.46 5.90 15.18
C PRO A 169 0.29 6.45 16.60
N ALA A 170 -0.95 6.55 17.08
CA ALA A 170 -1.24 7.04 18.43
C ALA A 170 -0.69 6.08 19.51
N ALA A 171 -0.89 4.76 19.31
CA ALA A 171 -0.36 3.74 20.22
C ALA A 171 1.18 3.74 20.23
N ALA A 172 1.81 3.87 19.05
CA ALA A 172 3.27 3.94 18.94
C ALA A 172 3.83 5.17 19.65
N ALA A 173 3.23 6.34 19.41
CA ALA A 173 3.65 7.58 20.08
C ALA A 173 3.55 7.45 21.61
N PHE A 174 2.43 6.90 22.12
CA PHE A 174 2.24 6.64 23.54
C PHE A 174 3.33 5.70 24.09
N ILE A 175 3.54 4.53 23.42
CA ILE A 175 4.52 3.53 23.87
C ILE A 175 5.94 4.11 23.83
N VAL A 176 6.30 4.80 22.75
CA VAL A 176 7.63 5.40 22.61
C VAL A 176 7.89 6.48 23.67
N SER A 177 6.86 7.24 24.07
CA SER A 177 6.96 8.28 25.09
C SER A 177 6.95 7.77 26.54
N LEU A 178 6.65 6.49 26.81
CA LEU A 178 6.55 5.93 28.16
C LEU A 178 7.78 6.24 29.05
N PRO A 179 9.04 6.13 28.59
CA PRO A 179 10.19 6.50 29.40
C PRO A 179 10.21 7.98 29.82
N GLY A 180 9.80 8.87 28.93
CA GLY A 180 9.66 10.29 29.21
C GLY A 180 8.58 10.57 30.24
N LEU A 181 7.42 9.95 30.10
CA LEU A 181 6.30 10.03 31.05
C LEU A 181 6.66 9.44 32.42
N ALA A 182 7.44 8.37 32.45
CA ALA A 182 7.92 7.76 33.69
C ALA A 182 8.87 8.69 34.45
N ARG A 183 9.78 9.37 33.75
CA ARG A 183 10.67 10.39 34.36
C ARG A 183 9.90 11.59 34.90
N GLN A 184 8.78 11.95 34.33
CA GLN A 184 7.87 13.00 34.79
C GLN A 184 6.92 12.55 35.92
N GLY A 185 6.94 11.28 36.31
CA GLY A 185 6.12 10.74 37.37
C GLY A 185 4.66 10.36 36.95
N PHE A 186 4.34 10.41 35.66
CA PHE A 186 3.01 10.02 35.17
C PHE A 186 2.78 8.50 35.10
N VAL A 187 3.84 7.69 35.17
CA VAL A 187 3.75 6.22 35.22
C VAL A 187 3.97 5.78 36.65
N PRO A 188 2.91 5.25 37.36
CA PRO A 188 3.01 4.92 38.77
C PRO A 188 3.72 3.59 39.04
N GLY A 189 4.33 3.50 40.24
CA GLY A 189 4.85 2.25 40.80
C GLY A 189 6.09 1.70 40.10
N GLY A 190 6.35 0.39 40.30
CA GLY A 190 7.54 -0.28 39.79
C GLY A 190 7.67 -0.28 38.25
N LEU A 191 6.57 -0.11 37.52
CA LEU A 191 6.61 0.08 36.06
C LEU A 191 7.28 1.42 35.68
N GLY A 192 7.00 2.49 36.43
CA GLY A 192 7.65 3.77 36.23
C GLY A 192 9.15 3.68 36.44
N ASP A 193 9.56 2.98 37.51
CA ASP A 193 10.98 2.80 37.84
C ASP A 193 11.70 1.98 36.74
N TRP A 194 11.06 0.98 36.18
CA TRP A 194 11.62 0.17 35.10
C TRP A 194 11.79 0.94 33.80
N PHE A 195 10.86 1.85 33.46
CA PHE A 195 10.94 2.65 32.22
C PHE A 195 11.87 3.86 32.32
N LYS A 196 12.16 4.40 33.51
CA LYS A 196 12.95 5.64 33.67
C LYS A 196 14.34 5.60 33.02
N ASP A 197 14.97 4.40 33.01
CA ASP A 197 16.31 4.19 32.47
C ASP A 197 16.35 3.97 30.96
N TRP A 198 15.18 3.78 30.33
CA TRP A 198 15.10 3.58 28.89
C TRP A 198 15.20 4.90 28.14
N GLN A 199 15.95 4.90 27.03
CA GLN A 199 16.02 6.07 26.14
C GLN A 199 14.71 6.32 25.41
N SER A 200 14.04 5.24 24.96
CA SER A 200 12.82 5.26 24.18
C SER A 200 12.02 3.99 24.44
N GLY A 201 10.70 4.05 24.28
CA GLY A 201 9.83 2.87 24.30
C GLY A 201 9.83 2.06 23.01
N THR A 202 10.67 2.39 22.02
CA THR A 202 10.78 1.67 20.74
C THR A 202 11.02 0.16 20.91
N PRO A 203 11.90 -0.32 21.83
CA PRO A 203 12.04 -1.76 22.07
C PRO A 203 10.72 -2.45 22.47
N LEU A 204 9.87 -1.76 23.25
CA LEU A 204 8.57 -2.31 23.63
C LEU A 204 7.62 -2.44 22.42
N ALA A 205 7.60 -1.44 21.52
CA ALA A 205 6.80 -1.50 20.29
C ALA A 205 7.22 -2.68 19.40
N ILE A 206 8.52 -2.88 19.20
CA ILE A 206 9.07 -4.03 18.45
C ILE A 206 8.77 -5.34 19.16
N GLY A 207 8.85 -5.40 20.49
CA GLY A 207 8.52 -6.58 21.29
C GLY A 207 7.06 -6.99 21.17
N ILE A 208 6.14 -6.01 21.13
CA ILE A 208 4.71 -6.26 20.90
C ILE A 208 4.51 -6.86 19.51
N ASP A 209 5.11 -6.30 18.48
CA ASP A 209 5.00 -6.81 17.11
C ASP A 209 5.58 -8.23 16.98
N MET A 210 6.75 -8.47 17.58
CA MET A 210 7.35 -9.80 17.67
C MET A 210 6.35 -10.82 18.25
N VAL A 211 5.70 -10.49 19.37
CA VAL A 211 4.72 -11.37 20.03
C VAL A 211 3.50 -11.59 19.13
N THR A 212 3.02 -10.56 18.45
CA THR A 212 1.87 -10.68 17.54
C THR A 212 2.17 -11.60 16.36
N PHE A 213 3.38 -11.58 15.79
CA PHE A 213 3.80 -12.51 14.74
C PHE A 213 3.86 -13.95 15.23
N PHE A 214 4.47 -14.21 16.39
CA PHE A 214 4.51 -15.55 16.95
C PHE A 214 3.12 -16.06 17.33
N LEU A 215 2.25 -15.18 17.85
CA LEU A 215 0.86 -15.51 18.14
C LEU A 215 0.10 -15.88 16.85
N ALA A 216 0.27 -15.11 15.78
CA ALA A 216 -0.34 -15.38 14.47
C ALA A 216 0.12 -16.74 13.93
N ALA A 217 1.44 -17.01 13.95
CA ALA A 217 1.98 -18.31 13.55
C ALA A 217 1.46 -19.47 14.42
N LEU A 218 1.35 -19.27 15.74
CA LEU A 218 0.85 -20.27 16.68
C LEU A 218 -0.64 -20.58 16.43
N VAL A 219 -1.47 -19.57 16.22
CA VAL A 219 -2.91 -19.76 15.96
C VAL A 219 -3.12 -20.50 14.64
N LEU A 220 -2.33 -20.21 13.61
CA LEU A 220 -2.38 -20.93 12.35
C LEU A 220 -2.13 -22.43 12.51
N LEU A 221 -1.35 -22.88 13.51
CA LEU A 221 -1.15 -24.32 13.79
C LEU A 221 -2.48 -25.06 14.01
N PHE A 222 -3.44 -24.41 14.67
CA PHE A 222 -4.72 -25.01 15.04
C PHE A 222 -5.84 -24.81 14.01
N LEU A 223 -5.60 -24.01 12.97
CA LEU A 223 -6.58 -23.75 11.93
C LEU A 223 -6.40 -24.70 10.74
N TYR A 224 -7.52 -25.10 10.16
CA TYR A 224 -7.50 -25.81 8.89
C TYR A 224 -7.59 -24.82 7.73
N VAL A 225 -6.55 -24.76 6.91
CA VAL A 225 -6.49 -23.95 5.68
C VAL A 225 -6.30 -24.92 4.51
N PRO A 226 -7.24 -24.96 3.56
CA PRO A 226 -7.12 -25.85 2.41
C PRO A 226 -5.93 -25.44 1.54
N SER A 227 -5.17 -26.44 1.13
CA SER A 227 -4.06 -26.25 0.18
C SER A 227 -4.55 -26.56 -1.25
N PRO A 228 -3.99 -25.88 -2.28
CA PRO A 228 -4.36 -26.15 -3.65
C PRO A 228 -4.04 -27.60 -4.02
N THR A 229 -4.96 -28.27 -4.70
CA THR A 229 -4.73 -29.58 -5.30
C THR A 229 -3.89 -29.38 -6.57
N ARG A 230 -2.91 -30.26 -6.81
CA ARG A 230 -1.96 -30.19 -7.93
C ARG A 230 -2.64 -30.21 -9.33
N THR A 231 -3.92 -30.49 -9.40
CA THR A 231 -4.70 -30.60 -10.64
C THR A 231 -4.96 -29.25 -11.32
N ASP A 232 -4.86 -28.12 -10.59
CA ASP A 232 -5.24 -26.81 -11.09
C ASP A 232 -4.13 -26.07 -11.87
N LEU A 233 -2.99 -26.73 -12.15
CA LEU A 233 -1.82 -26.14 -12.81
C LEU A 233 -1.82 -26.27 -14.35
N ARG A 234 -2.76 -27.02 -14.89
CA ARG A 234 -3.02 -27.08 -16.34
C ARG A 234 -4.38 -26.49 -16.59
N ASP A 235 -4.48 -25.61 -17.58
CA ASP A 235 -5.78 -25.28 -18.13
C ASP A 235 -6.43 -26.54 -18.74
N GLU A 236 -7.72 -26.53 -18.92
CA GLU A 236 -8.49 -27.67 -19.45
C GLU A 236 -7.98 -28.16 -20.82
N SER A 237 -7.14 -27.38 -21.50
CA SER A 237 -6.51 -27.66 -22.79
C SER A 237 -5.07 -28.22 -22.69
N GLY A 238 -4.49 -28.35 -21.48
CA GLY A 238 -3.14 -28.86 -21.30
C GLY A 238 -2.01 -27.91 -21.74
N LYS A 239 -2.35 -26.69 -22.16
CA LYS A 239 -1.38 -25.66 -22.55
C LYS A 239 -0.78 -24.97 -21.33
N VAL A 240 0.53 -24.78 -21.34
CA VAL A 240 1.24 -23.96 -20.36
C VAL A 240 0.71 -22.54 -20.44
N LYS A 241 0.23 -21.99 -19.30
CA LYS A 241 -0.22 -20.59 -19.20
C LYS A 241 0.78 -19.66 -19.92
N THR A 242 0.27 -18.76 -20.74
CA THR A 242 1.04 -17.76 -21.50
C THR A 242 2.11 -17.10 -20.61
N SER A 243 3.27 -16.81 -21.18
CA SER A 243 4.36 -16.16 -20.45
C SER A 243 3.88 -14.82 -19.87
N MET A 244 4.13 -14.58 -18.58
CA MET A 244 3.84 -13.31 -17.90
C MET A 244 4.32 -12.09 -18.70
N TRP A 245 5.45 -12.21 -19.42
CA TRP A 245 5.97 -11.17 -20.28
C TRP A 245 5.11 -10.88 -21.51
N SER A 246 4.48 -11.91 -22.09
CA SER A 246 3.55 -11.72 -23.21
C SER A 246 2.29 -10.99 -22.76
N ASP A 247 1.75 -11.32 -21.58
CA ASP A 247 0.59 -10.66 -20.99
C ASP A 247 0.87 -9.18 -20.66
N ILE A 248 2.04 -8.89 -20.09
CA ILE A 248 2.49 -7.51 -19.84
C ILE A 248 2.63 -6.73 -21.16
N LYS A 249 3.24 -7.35 -22.19
CA LYS A 249 3.41 -6.73 -23.51
C LYS A 249 2.06 -6.39 -24.14
N LEU A 250 1.10 -7.31 -24.12
CA LEU A 250 -0.25 -7.11 -24.65
C LEU A 250 -0.99 -5.98 -23.91
N GLY A 251 -0.94 -5.96 -22.58
CA GLY A 251 -1.52 -4.88 -21.79
C GLY A 251 -0.88 -3.51 -22.06
N ALA A 252 0.46 -3.48 -22.26
CA ALA A 252 1.18 -2.25 -22.59
C ALA A 252 0.83 -1.72 -23.99
N ILE A 253 0.72 -2.62 -24.98
CA ILE A 253 0.29 -2.27 -26.34
C ILE A 253 -1.13 -1.71 -26.31
N TYR A 254 -2.05 -2.36 -25.59
CA TYR A 254 -3.44 -1.90 -25.44
C TYR A 254 -3.51 -0.45 -24.94
N ILE A 255 -2.77 -0.13 -23.87
CA ILE A 255 -2.73 1.22 -23.28
C ILE A 255 -2.07 2.21 -24.25
N ARG A 256 -0.94 1.84 -24.87
CA ARG A 256 -0.19 2.71 -25.80
C ARG A 256 -1.02 3.10 -27.02
N ASN A 257 -1.84 2.18 -27.53
CA ASN A 257 -2.67 2.42 -28.71
C ASN A 257 -3.91 3.27 -28.40
N ARG A 258 -4.23 3.47 -27.10
CA ARG A 258 -5.34 4.31 -26.63
C ARG A 258 -4.84 5.51 -25.83
N PRO A 259 -4.42 6.62 -26.49
CA PRO A 259 -3.87 7.81 -25.82
C PRO A 259 -4.70 8.34 -24.64
N PRO A 260 -6.05 8.32 -24.67
CA PRO A 260 -6.84 8.73 -23.52
C PRO A 260 -6.52 7.94 -22.25
N LEU A 261 -6.35 6.61 -22.35
CA LEU A 261 -5.96 5.76 -21.23
C LEU A 261 -4.50 5.98 -20.79
N LEU A 262 -3.61 6.25 -21.77
CA LEU A 262 -2.22 6.58 -21.48
C LEU A 262 -2.11 7.90 -20.68
N TRP A 263 -2.88 8.93 -21.05
CA TRP A 263 -2.92 10.18 -20.30
C TRP A 263 -3.53 10.03 -18.91
N LEU A 264 -4.55 9.19 -18.77
CA LEU A 264 -5.11 8.84 -17.46
C LEU A 264 -4.07 8.13 -16.58
N LEU A 265 -3.30 7.20 -17.15
CA LEU A 265 -2.19 6.53 -16.47
C LEU A 265 -1.10 7.53 -16.06
N ALA A 266 -0.71 8.43 -16.97
CA ALA A 266 0.26 9.49 -16.67
C ALA A 266 -0.21 10.39 -15.52
N THR A 267 -1.50 10.70 -15.45
CA THR A 267 -2.09 11.49 -14.36
C THR A 267 -1.88 10.82 -13.00
N PHE A 268 -2.13 9.50 -12.91
CA PHE A 268 -1.88 8.74 -11.68
C PHE A 268 -0.39 8.57 -11.40
N THR A 269 0.44 8.45 -12.41
CA THR A 269 1.90 8.39 -12.23
C THR A 269 2.44 9.68 -11.63
N VAL A 270 1.98 10.84 -12.10
CA VAL A 270 2.40 12.16 -11.58
C VAL A 270 1.95 12.36 -10.14
N ILE A 271 0.69 12.05 -9.81
CA ILE A 271 0.22 12.21 -8.42
C ILE A 271 0.93 11.23 -7.46
N ASN A 272 1.13 9.97 -7.85
CA ASN A 272 1.86 9.01 -7.04
C ASN A 272 3.32 9.43 -6.83
N PHE A 273 3.98 9.93 -7.89
CA PHE A 273 5.33 10.48 -7.78
C PHE A 273 5.40 11.67 -6.81
N ALA A 274 4.41 12.55 -6.82
CA ALA A 274 4.39 13.73 -5.97
C ALA A 274 3.98 13.44 -4.52
N THR A 275 3.20 12.37 -4.27
CA THR A 275 2.70 12.03 -2.94
C THR A 275 3.53 10.97 -2.22
N ALA A 276 4.19 10.05 -2.92
CA ALA A 276 5.05 9.05 -2.28
C ALA A 276 6.13 9.63 -1.36
N PRO A 277 6.77 10.78 -1.66
CA PRO A 277 7.73 11.44 -0.78
C PRO A 277 7.16 11.93 0.56
N LEU A 278 5.85 12.05 0.72
CA LEU A 278 5.24 12.48 1.98
C LEU A 278 5.67 11.60 3.16
N GLU A 279 5.85 10.31 2.93
CA GLU A 279 6.32 9.36 3.95
C GLU A 279 7.69 9.76 4.53
N VAL A 280 8.58 10.29 3.69
CA VAL A 280 9.91 10.79 4.08
C VAL A 280 9.82 12.21 4.62
N PHE A 281 9.04 13.07 3.98
CA PHE A 281 9.03 14.49 4.29
C PHE A 281 8.17 14.85 5.50
N ILE A 282 7.14 14.09 5.86
CA ILE A 282 6.32 14.39 7.05
C ILE A 282 7.14 14.43 8.33
N PRO A 283 7.98 13.42 8.66
CA PRO A 283 8.85 13.49 9.83
C PRO A 283 9.86 14.63 9.77
N LEU A 284 10.43 14.92 8.58
CA LEU A 284 11.37 16.01 8.38
C LEU A 284 10.69 17.37 8.55
N LEU A 285 9.54 17.60 7.94
CA LEU A 285 8.73 18.81 8.06
C LEU A 285 8.39 19.08 9.52
N LEU A 286 7.93 18.05 10.23
CA LEU A 286 7.58 18.16 11.63
C LEU A 286 8.78 18.52 12.50
N LYS A 287 9.94 17.90 12.25
CA LYS A 287 11.15 18.13 13.03
C LYS A 287 11.79 19.48 12.76
N PHE A 288 11.81 19.95 11.52
CA PHE A 288 12.60 21.11 11.12
C PHE A 288 11.76 22.36 10.83
N ASN A 289 10.53 22.24 10.33
CA ASN A 289 9.70 23.37 9.95
C ASN A 289 8.61 23.70 10.98
N LEU A 290 8.03 22.68 11.63
CA LEU A 290 6.91 22.87 12.56
C LEU A 290 7.31 22.82 14.04
N ALA A 291 8.60 22.65 14.36
CA ALA A 291 9.06 22.44 15.72
C ALA A 291 8.66 23.57 16.67
N ALA A 292 8.80 24.82 16.27
CA ALA A 292 8.44 25.98 17.09
C ALA A 292 6.95 26.02 17.44
N ASP A 293 6.08 25.65 16.50
CA ASP A 293 4.62 25.72 16.70
C ASP A 293 4.11 24.58 17.56
N TRP A 294 4.46 23.31 17.25
CA TRP A 294 3.98 22.18 18.05
C TRP A 294 4.53 22.20 19.48
N GLN A 295 5.77 22.70 19.71
CA GLN A 295 6.33 22.89 21.06
C GLN A 295 5.56 23.97 21.83
N ALA A 296 5.26 25.09 21.19
CA ALA A 296 4.47 26.15 21.81
C ALA A 296 3.06 25.69 22.21
N GLN A 297 2.51 24.69 21.51
CA GLN A 297 1.23 24.08 21.83
C GLN A 297 1.30 22.92 22.82
N GLY A 298 2.50 22.62 23.37
CA GLY A 298 2.72 21.57 24.35
C GLY A 298 2.75 20.13 23.78
N PHE A 299 2.88 19.98 22.47
CA PHE A 299 3.09 18.67 21.86
C PHE A 299 4.55 18.24 21.98
N THR A 300 4.77 16.92 21.91
CA THR A 300 6.07 16.32 21.61
C THR A 300 6.13 15.95 20.13
N PHE A 301 7.32 15.66 19.61
CA PHE A 301 7.48 15.18 18.22
C PHE A 301 6.60 13.95 17.94
N GLU A 302 6.59 12.99 18.89
CA GLU A 302 5.83 11.75 18.79
C GLU A 302 4.33 12.01 18.71
N SER A 303 3.80 12.86 19.60
CA SER A 303 2.37 13.17 19.64
C SER A 303 1.92 13.99 18.44
N ALA A 304 2.75 14.92 17.96
CA ALA A 304 2.46 15.70 16.75
C ALA A 304 2.51 14.83 15.49
N LEU A 305 3.48 13.89 15.39
CA LEU A 305 3.56 12.94 14.29
C LEU A 305 2.36 11.97 14.29
N ALA A 306 1.97 11.50 15.47
CA ALA A 306 0.79 10.65 15.63
C ALA A 306 -0.50 11.38 15.23
N LEU A 307 -0.65 12.65 15.62
CA LEU A 307 -1.80 13.47 15.24
C LEU A 307 -1.91 13.58 13.71
N LEU A 308 -0.80 13.92 13.03
CA LEU A 308 -0.75 14.00 11.57
C LEU A 308 -1.14 12.68 10.90
N ALA A 309 -0.60 11.56 11.36
CA ALA A 309 -0.85 10.25 10.75
C ALA A 309 -2.27 9.73 11.04
N SER A 310 -2.73 9.82 12.30
CA SER A 310 -4.07 9.33 12.67
C SER A 310 -5.18 10.15 12.02
N VAL A 311 -5.05 11.47 11.96
CA VAL A 311 -6.04 12.34 11.31
C VAL A 311 -6.05 12.13 9.80
N ALA A 312 -4.91 11.88 9.17
CA ALA A 312 -4.84 11.46 7.77
C ALA A 312 -5.61 10.15 7.52
N GLY A 313 -5.40 9.15 8.37
CA GLY A 313 -6.15 7.88 8.31
C GLY A 313 -7.66 8.08 8.41
N ILE A 314 -8.12 8.94 9.35
CA ILE A 314 -9.54 9.33 9.45
C ILE A 314 -10.01 10.00 8.16
N GLY A 315 -9.20 10.87 7.56
CA GLY A 315 -9.49 11.49 6.26
C GLY A 315 -9.78 10.45 5.18
N GLY A 316 -8.94 9.41 5.07
CA GLY A 316 -9.17 8.31 4.13
C GLY A 316 -10.48 7.56 4.34
N VAL A 317 -10.85 7.29 5.60
CA VAL A 317 -12.14 6.67 5.95
C VAL A 317 -13.30 7.58 5.58
N VAL A 318 -13.23 8.87 5.94
CA VAL A 318 -14.29 9.85 5.63
C VAL A 318 -14.46 9.99 4.11
N GLY A 319 -13.37 10.09 3.35
CA GLY A 319 -13.40 10.12 1.88
C GLY A 319 -14.01 8.86 1.28
N GLY A 320 -13.67 7.68 1.82
CA GLY A 320 -14.25 6.40 1.42
C GLY A 320 -15.75 6.31 1.69
N LEU A 321 -16.21 6.73 2.86
CA LEU A 321 -17.63 6.79 3.21
C LEU A 321 -18.37 7.80 2.32
N PHE A 322 -17.77 8.97 2.08
CA PHE A 322 -18.35 10.00 1.23
C PHE A 322 -18.60 9.49 -0.20
N ILE A 323 -17.59 8.92 -0.85
CA ILE A 323 -17.75 8.39 -2.20
C ILE A 323 -18.73 7.21 -2.27
N SER A 324 -18.79 6.39 -1.23
CA SER A 324 -19.71 5.25 -1.13
C SER A 324 -21.17 5.74 -0.99
N ALA A 325 -21.41 6.77 -0.21
CA ALA A 325 -22.73 7.35 -0.03
C ALA A 325 -23.19 8.15 -1.25
N TRP A 326 -22.28 8.92 -1.86
CA TRP A 326 -22.57 9.75 -3.03
C TRP A 326 -22.70 8.93 -4.32
N GLY A 327 -21.93 7.84 -4.47
CA GLY A 327 -21.88 6.99 -5.65
C GLY A 327 -21.09 7.58 -6.83
N GLY A 328 -20.52 8.78 -6.67
CA GLY A 328 -19.70 9.44 -7.67
C GLY A 328 -20.44 10.01 -8.88
N LEU A 329 -19.70 10.59 -9.80
CA LEU A 329 -20.23 11.13 -11.05
C LEU A 329 -20.67 10.00 -11.98
N LYS A 330 -21.93 10.06 -12.45
CA LYS A 330 -22.49 9.07 -13.40
C LYS A 330 -22.01 9.30 -14.84
N LYS A 331 -21.73 10.55 -15.20
CA LYS A 331 -21.20 10.98 -16.50
C LYS A 331 -20.00 11.88 -16.29
N ARG A 332 -19.09 11.93 -17.27
CA ARG A 332 -17.87 12.73 -17.20
C ARG A 332 -17.08 12.46 -15.92
N ARG A 333 -16.91 11.18 -15.57
CA ARG A 333 -16.18 10.71 -14.38
C ARG A 333 -14.75 11.23 -14.33
N ILE A 334 -14.20 11.59 -15.48
CA ILE A 334 -12.85 12.17 -15.56
C ILE A 334 -12.70 13.43 -14.71
N TYR A 335 -13.75 14.25 -14.55
CA TYR A 335 -13.71 15.39 -13.65
C TYR A 335 -13.67 14.96 -12.18
N GLY A 336 -14.22 13.80 -11.83
CA GLY A 336 -14.08 13.17 -10.52
C GLY A 336 -12.67 12.61 -10.25
N VAL A 337 -11.79 12.61 -11.27
CA VAL A 337 -10.35 12.31 -11.14
C VAL A 337 -9.55 13.61 -11.12
N VAL A 338 -9.66 14.44 -12.17
CA VAL A 338 -8.75 15.57 -12.39
C VAL A 338 -8.98 16.70 -11.40
N ILE A 339 -10.23 17.01 -11.03
CA ILE A 339 -10.52 18.09 -10.06
C ILE A 339 -10.01 17.74 -8.65
N PRO A 340 -10.27 16.54 -8.09
CA PRO A 340 -9.66 16.16 -6.82
C PRO A 340 -8.14 16.16 -6.85
N ILE A 341 -7.49 15.76 -7.95
CA ILE A 341 -6.03 15.83 -8.10
C ILE A 341 -5.53 17.28 -8.11
N LEU A 342 -6.21 18.18 -8.79
CA LEU A 342 -5.89 19.62 -8.78
C LEU A 342 -5.97 20.18 -7.36
N ILE A 343 -7.06 19.88 -6.65
CA ILE A 343 -7.25 20.29 -5.25
C ILE A 343 -6.15 19.67 -4.38
N ALA A 344 -5.83 18.39 -4.54
CA ALA A 344 -4.77 17.71 -3.79
C ALA A 344 -3.41 18.39 -3.98
N GLY A 345 -3.07 18.83 -5.20
CA GLY A 345 -1.85 19.60 -5.46
C GLY A 345 -1.83 20.94 -4.72
N ILE A 346 -2.95 21.66 -4.68
CA ILE A 346 -3.07 22.93 -3.94
C ILE A 346 -2.94 22.67 -2.43
N LEU A 347 -3.61 21.65 -1.90
CA LEU A 347 -3.51 21.25 -0.49
C LEU A 347 -2.07 20.87 -0.12
N GLN A 348 -1.36 20.18 -1.01
CA GLN A 348 0.03 19.79 -0.80
C GLN A 348 0.97 21.01 -0.78
N ILE A 349 0.72 22.05 -1.59
CA ILE A 349 1.46 23.33 -1.53
C ILE A 349 1.24 23.97 -0.15
N ILE A 350 -0.01 24.11 0.29
CA ILE A 350 -0.33 24.72 1.58
C ILE A 350 0.27 23.89 2.73
N PHE A 351 0.19 22.56 2.65
CA PHE A 351 0.78 21.62 3.59
C PHE A 351 2.29 21.85 3.73
N GLY A 352 3.02 21.96 2.60
CA GLY A 352 4.46 22.14 2.61
C GLY A 352 4.90 23.53 3.12
N LEU A 353 4.16 24.58 2.78
CA LEU A 353 4.49 25.95 3.17
C LEU A 353 3.96 26.36 4.56
N SER A 354 3.14 25.50 5.18
CA SER A 354 2.60 25.77 6.51
C SER A 354 3.67 25.71 7.59
N SER A 355 3.61 26.67 8.51
CA SER A 355 4.37 26.69 9.77
C SER A 355 3.52 26.34 10.99
N LEU A 356 2.22 26.02 10.78
CA LEU A 356 1.23 25.75 11.82
C LEU A 356 0.83 24.27 11.83
N LEU A 357 0.96 23.60 12.97
CA LEU A 357 0.64 22.17 13.13
C LEU A 357 -0.80 21.86 12.70
N TYR A 358 -1.79 22.59 13.24
CA TYR A 358 -3.20 22.30 12.95
C TYR A 358 -3.59 22.56 11.50
N LEU A 359 -3.00 23.56 10.85
CA LEU A 359 -3.22 23.81 9.42
C LEU A 359 -2.65 22.64 8.60
N THR A 360 -1.44 22.20 8.92
CA THR A 360 -0.79 21.06 8.27
C THR A 360 -1.61 19.77 8.46
N VAL A 361 -2.14 19.52 9.67
CA VAL A 361 -3.04 18.39 9.97
C VAL A 361 -4.31 18.46 9.14
N ALA A 362 -4.95 19.66 9.04
CA ALA A 362 -6.16 19.83 8.25
C ALA A 362 -5.93 19.61 6.74
N MET A 363 -4.80 20.12 6.21
CA MET A 363 -4.43 19.89 4.80
C MET A 363 -4.16 18.42 4.52
N ASN A 364 -3.48 17.72 5.42
CA ASN A 364 -3.23 16.28 5.28
C ASN A 364 -4.52 15.46 5.33
N PHE A 365 -5.43 15.79 6.23
CA PHE A 365 -6.77 15.18 6.29
C PHE A 365 -7.50 15.30 4.96
N LEU A 366 -7.60 16.52 4.43
CA LEU A 366 -8.29 16.78 3.16
C LEU A 366 -7.62 16.10 1.99
N LEU A 367 -6.27 16.12 1.93
CA LEU A 367 -5.48 15.46 0.89
C LEU A 367 -5.78 13.96 0.84
N ILE A 368 -5.74 13.29 1.98
CA ILE A 368 -6.00 11.84 2.05
C ILE A 368 -7.48 11.52 1.84
N ALA A 369 -8.40 12.40 2.24
CA ALA A 369 -9.84 12.23 1.97
C ALA A 369 -10.19 12.26 0.47
N LEU A 370 -9.41 12.93 -0.37
CA LEU A 370 -9.61 12.95 -1.82
C LEU A 370 -9.18 11.64 -2.51
N VAL A 371 -8.28 10.85 -1.89
CA VAL A 371 -7.72 9.62 -2.50
C VAL A 371 -8.80 8.60 -2.89
N PRO A 372 -9.75 8.21 -2.02
CA PRO A 372 -10.81 7.28 -2.40
C PRO A 372 -11.70 7.82 -3.53
N ILE A 373 -11.93 9.12 -3.58
CA ILE A 373 -12.79 9.77 -4.57
C ILE A 373 -12.18 9.63 -5.96
N MET A 374 -10.91 10.03 -6.13
CA MET A 374 -10.23 9.94 -7.43
C MET A 374 -10.00 8.48 -7.85
N ASN A 375 -9.71 7.58 -6.90
CA ASN A 375 -9.51 6.17 -7.18
C ASN A 375 -10.79 5.48 -7.67
N ALA A 376 -11.95 5.75 -7.05
CA ALA A 376 -13.23 5.17 -7.45
C ALA A 376 -13.62 5.57 -8.88
N HIS A 377 -13.48 6.85 -9.23
CA HIS A 377 -13.77 7.32 -10.58
C HIS A 377 -12.79 6.74 -11.61
N SER A 378 -11.49 6.76 -11.31
CA SER A 378 -10.46 6.17 -12.17
C SER A 378 -10.71 4.68 -12.40
N GLN A 379 -10.95 3.92 -11.34
CA GLN A 379 -11.20 2.48 -11.44
C GLN A 379 -12.40 2.18 -12.33
N THR A 380 -13.49 2.97 -12.18
CA THR A 380 -14.69 2.82 -13.02
C THR A 380 -14.39 3.11 -14.50
N ILE A 381 -13.59 4.16 -14.81
CA ILE A 381 -13.19 4.45 -16.19
C ILE A 381 -12.40 3.26 -16.76
N TRP A 382 -11.40 2.75 -16.07
CA TRP A 382 -10.61 1.61 -16.52
C TRP A 382 -11.45 0.36 -16.75
N GLN A 383 -12.38 0.05 -15.83
CA GLN A 383 -13.27 -1.11 -15.95
C GLN A 383 -14.25 -1.01 -17.12
N THR A 384 -14.74 0.20 -17.41
CA THR A 384 -15.72 0.39 -18.52
C THR A 384 -15.06 0.52 -19.89
N GLN A 385 -13.79 0.98 -19.95
CA GLN A 385 -13.07 1.17 -21.21
C GLN A 385 -12.18 -0.02 -21.60
N THR A 386 -12.01 -1.01 -20.72
CA THR A 386 -11.21 -2.21 -21.00
C THR A 386 -12.11 -3.43 -21.15
N PRO A 387 -12.04 -4.20 -22.26
CA PRO A 387 -12.73 -5.47 -22.40
C PRO A 387 -12.41 -6.42 -21.25
N ARG A 388 -13.39 -7.23 -20.82
CA ARG A 388 -13.24 -8.12 -19.66
C ARG A 388 -12.07 -9.08 -19.80
N GLU A 389 -11.84 -9.60 -21.00
CA GLU A 389 -10.80 -10.55 -21.37
C GLU A 389 -9.38 -9.97 -21.20
N LEU A 390 -9.25 -8.64 -21.37
CA LEU A 390 -7.97 -7.91 -21.26
C LEU A 390 -7.76 -7.22 -19.91
N GLN A 391 -8.80 -7.15 -19.05
CA GLN A 391 -8.72 -6.40 -17.79
C GLN A 391 -7.55 -6.85 -16.91
N GLY A 392 -7.33 -8.15 -16.78
CA GLY A 392 -6.22 -8.68 -15.97
C GLY A 392 -4.86 -8.17 -16.45
N ARG A 393 -4.61 -8.24 -17.76
CA ARG A 393 -3.35 -7.82 -18.40
C ARG A 393 -3.15 -6.31 -18.33
N VAL A 394 -4.17 -5.53 -18.68
CA VAL A 394 -4.15 -4.06 -18.66
C VAL A 394 -3.96 -3.52 -17.23
N PHE A 395 -4.68 -4.10 -16.26
CA PHE A 395 -4.59 -3.67 -14.86
C PHE A 395 -3.24 -4.05 -14.22
N ALA A 396 -2.63 -5.16 -14.63
CA ALA A 396 -1.28 -5.53 -14.21
C ALA A 396 -0.26 -4.47 -14.68
N VAL A 397 -0.30 -4.07 -15.95
CA VAL A 397 0.58 -3.02 -16.50
C VAL A 397 0.32 -1.66 -15.85
N ARG A 398 -0.95 -1.27 -15.71
CA ARG A 398 -1.34 -0.05 -15.00
C ARG A 398 -0.76 -0.02 -13.59
N ARG A 399 -0.89 -1.12 -12.84
CA ARG A 399 -0.38 -1.23 -11.48
C ARG A 399 1.14 -1.13 -11.45
N LEU A 400 1.82 -1.83 -12.35
CA LEU A 400 3.28 -1.83 -12.43
C LEU A 400 3.81 -0.40 -12.66
N ILE A 401 3.28 0.33 -13.65
CA ILE A 401 3.72 1.69 -13.97
C ILE A 401 3.40 2.66 -12.83
N ALA A 402 2.17 2.60 -12.30
CA ALA A 402 1.75 3.48 -11.22
C ALA A 402 2.55 3.26 -9.92
N GLN A 403 2.87 2.00 -9.59
CA GLN A 403 3.62 1.67 -8.37
C GLN A 403 5.12 1.94 -8.52
N PHE A 404 5.70 1.78 -9.71
CA PHE A 404 7.14 1.99 -9.88
C PHE A 404 7.57 3.46 -9.75
N SER A 405 6.65 4.41 -9.95
CA SER A 405 6.92 5.84 -9.74
C SER A 405 7.20 6.19 -8.28
N GLY A 406 6.59 5.47 -7.32
CA GLY A 406 6.77 5.70 -5.89
C GLY A 406 8.20 5.52 -5.40
N PRO A 407 8.83 4.35 -5.58
CA PRO A 407 10.24 4.12 -5.21
C PRO A 407 11.21 5.14 -5.81
N LEU A 408 11.02 5.53 -7.06
CA LEU A 408 11.84 6.55 -7.69
C LEU A 408 11.70 7.91 -6.98
N ALA A 409 10.47 8.31 -6.68
CA ALA A 409 10.19 9.54 -5.96
C ALA A 409 10.74 9.54 -4.54
N VAL A 410 10.65 8.42 -3.82
CA VAL A 410 11.19 8.24 -2.47
C VAL A 410 12.72 8.29 -2.49
N PHE A 411 13.37 7.69 -3.50
CA PHE A 411 14.82 7.81 -3.67
C PHE A 411 15.26 9.28 -3.86
N ILE A 412 14.58 10.01 -4.73
CA ILE A 412 14.84 11.43 -4.95
C ILE A 412 14.56 12.23 -3.66
N ALA A 413 13.52 11.88 -2.91
CA ALA A 413 13.18 12.53 -1.66
C ALA A 413 14.28 12.39 -0.59
N GLY A 414 14.97 11.25 -0.53
CA GLY A 414 16.11 11.07 0.39
C GLY A 414 17.25 12.05 0.12
N ILE A 415 17.55 12.28 -1.14
CA ILE A 415 18.57 13.24 -1.57
C ILE A 415 18.06 14.67 -1.33
N ALA A 416 16.88 14.99 -1.84
CA ALA A 416 16.31 16.33 -1.77
C ALA A 416 16.03 16.79 -0.33
N GLY A 417 15.58 15.88 0.56
CA GLY A 417 15.30 16.17 1.96
C GLY A 417 16.54 16.53 2.78
N GLY A 418 17.70 16.01 2.38
CA GLY A 418 18.97 16.41 2.96
C GLY A 418 19.46 17.78 2.51
N LEU A 419 19.25 18.13 1.24
CA LEU A 419 19.81 19.31 0.60
C LEU A 419 18.90 20.55 0.69
N PHE A 420 17.60 20.37 0.62
CA PHE A 420 16.62 21.43 0.52
C PHE A 420 15.67 21.46 1.74
N ASP A 421 14.93 22.55 1.86
CA ASP A 421 13.86 22.66 2.85
C ASP A 421 12.73 21.65 2.52
N PRO A 422 12.33 20.78 3.49
CA PRO A 422 11.31 19.76 3.27
C PRO A 422 9.96 20.32 2.80
N GLY A 423 9.55 21.45 3.37
CA GLY A 423 8.30 22.11 3.02
C GLY A 423 8.32 22.68 1.60
N MET A 424 9.45 23.29 1.21
CA MET A 424 9.62 23.81 -0.16
C MET A 424 9.58 22.68 -1.21
N VAL A 425 10.23 21.54 -0.94
CA VAL A 425 10.19 20.40 -1.86
C VAL A 425 8.76 19.89 -2.02
N LEU A 426 8.00 19.76 -0.93
CA LEU A 426 6.60 19.36 -0.99
C LEU A 426 5.73 20.36 -1.76
N ALA A 427 5.98 21.67 -1.57
CA ALA A 427 5.28 22.71 -2.31
C ALA A 427 5.58 22.66 -3.83
N VAL A 428 6.83 22.42 -4.20
CA VAL A 428 7.23 22.26 -5.62
C VAL A 428 6.55 21.03 -6.23
N LEU A 429 6.53 19.89 -5.53
CA LEU A 429 5.83 18.68 -5.99
C LEU A 429 4.33 18.94 -6.13
N GLY A 430 3.71 19.63 -5.17
CA GLY A 430 2.30 20.06 -5.26
C GLY A 430 2.06 20.99 -6.46
N GLY A 431 2.98 21.91 -6.73
CA GLY A 431 2.95 22.79 -7.90
C GLY A 431 2.99 22.03 -9.22
N ILE A 432 3.82 21.00 -9.32
CA ILE A 432 3.87 20.10 -10.49
C ILE A 432 2.51 19.42 -10.69
N VAL A 433 1.90 18.93 -9.63
CA VAL A 433 0.56 18.31 -9.68
C VAL A 433 -0.50 19.32 -10.15
N VAL A 434 -0.49 20.55 -9.63
CA VAL A 434 -1.43 21.62 -10.02
C VAL A 434 -1.31 21.93 -11.50
N VAL A 435 -0.09 22.18 -11.97
CA VAL A 435 0.17 22.52 -13.38
C VAL A 435 -0.25 21.37 -14.31
N PHE A 436 0.12 20.14 -13.94
CA PHE A 436 -0.24 18.97 -14.72
C PHE A 436 -1.74 18.70 -14.74
N ALA A 437 -2.42 18.79 -13.59
CA ALA A 437 -3.86 18.59 -13.50
C ALA A 437 -4.63 19.71 -14.23
N ALA A 438 -4.17 20.96 -14.12
CA ALA A 438 -4.73 22.07 -14.89
C ALA A 438 -4.60 21.84 -16.40
N PHE A 439 -3.44 21.37 -16.87
CA PHE A 439 -3.25 20.98 -18.28
C PHE A 439 -4.24 19.89 -18.69
N GLN A 440 -4.47 18.90 -17.86
CA GLN A 440 -5.40 17.80 -18.16
C GLN A 440 -6.86 18.25 -18.28
N LEU A 441 -7.27 19.36 -17.66
CA LEU A 441 -8.61 19.93 -17.83
C LEU A 441 -8.86 20.45 -19.24
N PHE A 442 -7.81 20.74 -20.01
CA PHE A 442 -7.87 21.18 -21.40
C PHE A 442 -7.41 20.12 -22.40
N ASN A 443 -6.95 18.96 -21.93
CA ASN A 443 -6.44 17.88 -22.76
C ASN A 443 -7.62 17.10 -23.41
N PRO A 444 -7.80 17.18 -24.74
CA PRO A 444 -8.93 16.55 -25.43
C PRO A 444 -8.92 15.02 -25.29
N TYR A 445 -7.75 14.40 -25.17
CA TYR A 445 -7.65 12.96 -24.93
C TYR A 445 -8.23 12.57 -23.59
N VAL A 446 -7.90 13.31 -22.53
CA VAL A 446 -8.38 13.04 -21.17
C VAL A 446 -9.88 13.29 -21.06
N LEU A 447 -10.37 14.39 -21.64
CA LEU A 447 -11.79 14.75 -21.61
C LEU A 447 -12.67 13.75 -22.36
N ARG A 448 -12.13 13.03 -23.33
CA ARG A 448 -12.83 12.00 -24.10
C ARG A 448 -12.49 10.56 -23.71
N VAL A 449 -11.87 10.35 -22.53
CA VAL A 449 -11.45 9.01 -22.08
C VAL A 449 -12.62 8.05 -21.85
N GLU A 450 -13.84 8.55 -21.66
CA GLU A 450 -15.06 7.74 -21.53
C GLU A 450 -15.77 7.49 -22.86
N ASP A 451 -15.30 8.05 -23.97
CA ASP A 451 -15.82 7.87 -25.33
C ASP A 451 -15.20 6.59 -25.95
N LYS A 452 -15.88 5.47 -25.80
CA LYS A 452 -15.40 4.17 -26.25
C LYS A 452 -15.17 4.13 -27.77
N VAL A 453 -16.05 4.76 -28.54
CA VAL A 453 -15.93 4.82 -30.02
C VAL A 453 -14.68 5.58 -30.41
N TYR A 454 -14.41 6.69 -29.75
CA TYR A 454 -13.20 7.48 -29.98
C TYR A 454 -11.90 6.69 -29.63
N LEU A 455 -11.92 5.94 -28.53
CA LEU A 455 -10.77 5.10 -28.16
C LEU A 455 -10.48 4.03 -29.22
N GLU A 456 -11.51 3.36 -29.73
CA GLU A 456 -11.35 2.32 -30.75
C GLU A 456 -10.93 2.89 -32.11
N GLN A 457 -11.44 4.06 -32.50
CA GLN A 457 -10.97 4.76 -33.71
C GLN A 457 -9.48 5.11 -33.64
N LEU A 458 -9.01 5.59 -32.46
CA LEU A 458 -7.59 5.87 -32.26
C LEU A 458 -6.73 4.60 -32.30
N ALA A 459 -7.23 3.52 -31.74
CA ALA A 459 -6.56 2.22 -31.74
C ALA A 459 -6.45 1.65 -33.16
N ALA A 460 -7.53 1.66 -33.93
CA ALA A 460 -7.55 1.23 -35.32
C ALA A 460 -6.56 2.02 -36.19
N GLY A 461 -6.49 3.36 -36.00
CA GLY A 461 -5.52 4.22 -36.69
C GLY A 461 -4.05 3.96 -36.33
N ARG A 462 -3.78 3.20 -35.27
CA ARG A 462 -2.42 2.81 -34.81
C ARG A 462 -2.08 1.35 -35.08
N GLY A 463 -2.88 0.65 -35.89
CA GLY A 463 -2.62 -0.72 -36.31
C GLY A 463 -3.04 -1.80 -35.29
N ASP A 464 -3.98 -1.49 -34.40
CA ASP A 464 -4.46 -2.40 -33.35
C ASP A 464 -5.46 -3.46 -33.88
N GLN A 465 -5.63 -3.55 -35.20
CA GLN A 465 -6.44 -4.61 -35.85
C GLN A 465 -5.94 -6.03 -35.51
N ASN A 466 -4.67 -6.16 -35.08
CA ASN A 466 -4.07 -7.43 -34.74
C ASN A 466 -4.38 -7.93 -33.30
N VAL A 467 -4.76 -7.06 -32.35
CA VAL A 467 -5.04 -7.51 -30.98
C VAL A 467 -6.45 -8.12 -30.87
N GLN A 468 -7.39 -7.63 -31.66
CA GLN A 468 -8.71 -8.26 -31.78
C GLN A 468 -8.64 -9.57 -32.59
N SER A 469 -7.84 -9.64 -33.67
CA SER A 469 -7.69 -10.87 -34.44
C SER A 469 -6.97 -11.97 -33.67
N GLU A 470 -5.94 -11.67 -32.88
CA GLU A 470 -5.29 -12.67 -32.02
C GLU A 470 -6.20 -13.14 -30.86
N ALA A 471 -7.08 -12.27 -30.34
CA ALA A 471 -8.08 -12.66 -29.35
C ALA A 471 -9.23 -13.46 -29.99
N ASP A 472 -9.67 -13.10 -31.20
CA ASP A 472 -10.70 -13.81 -31.95
C ASP A 472 -10.16 -15.12 -32.55
N GLU A 473 -8.91 -15.18 -33.05
CA GLU A 473 -8.25 -16.43 -33.47
C GLU A 473 -8.05 -17.41 -32.32
N THR A 474 -7.75 -16.91 -31.10
CA THR A 474 -7.69 -17.81 -29.92
C THR A 474 -9.07 -18.33 -29.53
N VAL A 475 -10.14 -17.57 -29.71
CA VAL A 475 -11.53 -17.99 -29.44
C VAL A 475 -12.09 -18.89 -30.58
N GLU A 476 -11.72 -18.60 -31.83
CA GLU A 476 -12.13 -19.46 -32.97
C GLU A 476 -11.37 -20.79 -32.99
N ASP A 477 -10.09 -20.82 -32.63
CA ASP A 477 -9.30 -22.06 -32.51
C ASP A 477 -9.82 -22.94 -31.36
N GLU A 478 -10.25 -22.33 -30.25
CA GLU A 478 -10.96 -23.03 -29.18
C GLU A 478 -12.33 -23.54 -29.61
N GLY A 479 -13.07 -22.76 -30.39
CA GLY A 479 -14.38 -23.16 -30.95
C GLY A 479 -14.28 -24.29 -32.00
N ALA A 480 -13.25 -24.25 -32.85
CA ALA A 480 -13.04 -25.25 -33.90
C ALA A 480 -12.57 -26.61 -33.35
N GLN A 481 -11.80 -26.62 -32.26
CA GLN A 481 -11.37 -27.88 -31.61
C GLN A 481 -12.50 -28.58 -30.85
N VAL A 482 -13.53 -27.86 -30.38
CA VAL A 482 -14.70 -28.46 -29.72
C VAL A 482 -15.63 -29.15 -30.73
N VAL A 483 -15.65 -28.72 -32.01
CA VAL A 483 -16.48 -29.31 -33.03
C VAL A 483 -15.85 -30.56 -33.68
N SER A 484 -14.52 -30.68 -33.64
CA SER A 484 -13.80 -31.81 -34.26
C SER A 484 -13.67 -33.07 -33.39
N VAL A 485 -14.08 -33.03 -32.13
CA VAL A 485 -14.07 -34.19 -31.20
C VAL A 485 -15.42 -34.80 -31.00
N GLY A 486 -16.46 -34.26 -31.66
CA GLY A 486 -17.87 -34.72 -31.61
C GLY A 486 -18.38 -35.44 -32.88
N GLY A 487 -17.48 -35.94 -33.76
CA GLY A 487 -17.83 -36.71 -34.95
C GLY A 487 -17.39 -38.17 -34.86
#